data_89d1505b1692298251c8a74047f0849d
#
_entry.id   89d1505b1692298251c8a74047f0849d
#
_cell.length_a   1.000
_cell.length_b   1.000
_cell.length_c   1.000
_cell.angle_alpha   90.00
_cell.angle_beta   90.00
_cell.angle_gamma   90.00
#
_symmetry.space_group_name_H-M   'P 1'
#
loop_
_entity.id
_entity.type
_entity.pdbx_description
1 polymer ?
#
loop_
_entity_poly.entity_id
_entity_poly.type
_entity_poly.pdbx_seq_one_letter_code
_entity_poly.pdbx_strand_id
1 'polypeptide(L)'
;MRFGIVVVLALALLALFFLKSSLPFYLTGEEEIPAQIGALTQLLSSRLRPPLQTEFYAPVAYAGVNPFGINTFLEQEVEPEKRELTVKLIAEAGFHWIRQEFPWEDIEIHAKGDFQDRRHIPYRSAWEKYDHIVSLAEKYGLELIVRLSNPPAWSRADGDARGTFAPPDNFEDFGDFVYTVVSRYRGRIRYYQIWNEPNIYPEWGEQPVNPEEYTRLLQIAYTRAKQADPNVVIICGALASTIELGPRDMNDFIFLQRMYDAGAKDYFDIMAMQGYGLWSGPYDRRMNPRVINYSRVLFVRDIMVKNGDANKPIWISEMNWNAVPEGLPAPYGRVTLEQQARYAVMAYQRAEEEWPWVGVVNFWFFKRPTEEWLRENKPEYFFRMAEPDFTLMPVYYALKAYIPQAKVMYPGFHQEDHWAITYRGQWEKGKDERAVLGGYVKATSEGELEFRVKGSALYIVVAKGPRMGEIEVEVDGKTSRYSLKASEEKWQEFIPVFQTLSYREHFVKVKVHADQSHPVVLDGFLVKKPLWAP
;
A
#
# COMPACT_ATOMS: atom_id res chain seq x y z
N MET A 1 -13.54 50.31 24.57
CA MET A 1 -14.68 49.63 23.92
C MET A 1 -14.56 49.52 22.40
N ARG A 2 -14.31 50.60 21.65
CA ARG A 2 -14.19 50.54 20.17
C ARG A 2 -13.05 49.63 19.64
N PHE A 3 -11.90 49.60 20.31
CA PHE A 3 -10.76 48.76 19.90
C PHE A 3 -11.08 47.23 20.08
N GLY A 4 -11.75 46.88 21.16
CA GLY A 4 -12.17 45.48 21.38
C GLY A 4 -13.20 44.99 20.36
N ILE A 5 -14.11 45.85 19.91
CA ILE A 5 -15.10 45.53 18.87
C ILE A 5 -14.40 45.30 17.51
N VAL A 6 -13.43 46.14 17.17
CA VAL A 6 -12.63 45.99 15.91
C VAL A 6 -11.84 44.68 15.92
N VAL A 7 -11.22 44.32 17.05
CA VAL A 7 -10.50 43.05 17.19
C VAL A 7 -11.43 41.85 17.06
N VAL A 8 -12.59 41.90 17.71
CA VAL A 8 -13.61 40.81 17.62
C VAL A 8 -14.14 40.69 16.19
N LEU A 9 -14.42 41.81 15.51
CA LEU A 9 -14.87 41.81 14.12
C LEU A 9 -13.78 41.29 13.17
N ALA A 10 -12.52 41.67 13.38
CA ALA A 10 -11.40 41.18 12.59
C ALA A 10 -11.17 39.67 12.77
N LEU A 11 -11.29 39.17 14.02
CA LEU A 11 -11.21 37.73 14.31
C LEU A 11 -12.39 36.96 13.71
N ALA A 12 -13.60 37.53 13.75
CA ALA A 12 -14.79 36.93 13.14
C ALA A 12 -14.68 36.89 11.61
N LEU A 13 -14.16 37.94 10.97
CA LEU A 13 -13.90 37.98 9.52
C LEU A 13 -12.80 37.00 9.10
N LEU A 14 -11.72 36.91 9.88
CA LEU A 14 -10.67 35.90 9.68
C LEU A 14 -11.21 34.48 9.83
N ALA A 15 -12.03 34.21 10.84
CA ALA A 15 -12.69 32.93 11.03
C ALA A 15 -13.65 32.58 9.88
N LEU A 16 -14.45 33.55 9.42
CA LEU A 16 -15.33 33.38 8.26
C LEU A 16 -14.56 33.15 6.96
N PHE A 17 -13.47 33.87 6.74
CA PHE A 17 -12.58 33.65 5.58
C PHE A 17 -11.93 32.29 5.65
N PHE A 18 -11.42 31.88 6.81
CA PHE A 18 -10.84 30.57 7.04
C PHE A 18 -11.86 29.45 6.76
N LEU A 19 -13.08 29.53 7.31
CA LEU A 19 -14.13 28.55 7.13
C LEU A 19 -14.70 28.48 5.71
N LYS A 20 -14.62 29.55 4.95
CA LYS A 20 -15.00 29.58 3.53
C LYS A 20 -13.88 29.12 2.59
N SER A 21 -12.65 28.99 3.08
CA SER A 21 -11.55 28.46 2.30
C SER A 21 -11.59 26.93 2.27
N SER A 22 -10.82 26.31 1.40
CA SER A 22 -10.62 24.86 1.38
C SER A 22 -9.73 24.34 2.53
N LEU A 23 -9.03 25.23 3.25
CA LEU A 23 -8.07 24.87 4.28
C LEU A 23 -8.66 24.01 5.42
N PRO A 24 -9.88 24.31 5.97
CA PRO A 24 -10.48 23.45 6.99
C PRO A 24 -10.67 22.02 6.53
N PHE A 25 -11.06 21.79 5.27
CA PHE A 25 -11.16 20.43 4.70
C PHE A 25 -9.79 19.74 4.68
N TYR A 26 -8.72 20.41 4.24
CA TYR A 26 -7.36 19.85 4.23
C TYR A 26 -6.74 19.62 5.61
N LEU A 27 -7.40 20.07 6.67
CA LEU A 27 -7.00 19.84 8.05
C LEU A 27 -7.88 18.80 8.77
N THR A 28 -9.16 18.73 8.42
CA THR A 28 -10.16 17.96 9.15
C THR A 28 -10.78 16.82 8.34
N GLY A 29 -10.70 16.86 7.02
CA GLY A 29 -11.41 15.95 6.13
C GLY A 29 -12.94 16.13 6.14
N GLU A 30 -13.46 17.16 6.78
CA GLU A 30 -14.91 17.41 6.91
C GLU A 30 -15.39 18.40 5.86
N GLU A 31 -16.53 18.12 5.23
CA GLU A 31 -17.14 19.00 4.22
C GLU A 31 -17.99 20.10 4.86
N GLU A 32 -18.73 19.77 5.93
CA GLU A 32 -19.71 20.64 6.56
C GLU A 32 -19.07 21.53 7.63
N ILE A 33 -19.43 22.83 7.65
CA ILE A 33 -18.86 23.80 8.59
C ILE A 33 -19.02 23.39 10.07
N PRO A 34 -20.17 22.89 10.54
CA PRO A 34 -20.30 22.45 11.94
C PRO A 34 -19.35 21.29 12.26
N ALA A 35 -19.19 20.34 11.36
CA ALA A 35 -18.27 19.22 11.52
C ALA A 35 -16.79 19.70 11.51
N GLN A 36 -16.44 20.64 10.63
CA GLN A 36 -15.11 21.28 10.59
C GLN A 36 -14.75 21.95 11.92
N ILE A 37 -15.68 22.70 12.53
CA ILE A 37 -15.45 23.36 13.82
C ILE A 37 -15.20 22.32 14.94
N GLY A 38 -16.03 21.29 15.00
CA GLY A 38 -15.85 20.19 15.96
C GLY A 38 -14.52 19.46 15.77
N ALA A 39 -14.15 19.18 14.52
CA ALA A 39 -12.91 18.50 14.18
C ALA A 39 -11.66 19.36 14.44
N LEU A 40 -11.71 20.68 14.24
CA LEU A 40 -10.62 21.60 14.57
C LEU A 40 -10.30 21.62 16.08
N THR A 41 -11.30 21.54 16.95
CA THR A 41 -11.06 21.44 18.39
C THR A 41 -10.36 20.14 18.77
N GLN A 42 -10.72 19.02 18.13
CA GLN A 42 -10.05 17.73 18.30
C GLN A 42 -8.63 17.76 17.73
N LEU A 43 -8.41 18.40 16.59
CA LEU A 43 -7.09 18.58 15.99
C LEU A 43 -6.15 19.34 16.94
N LEU A 44 -6.62 20.42 17.56
CA LEU A 44 -5.85 21.17 18.55
C LEU A 44 -5.46 20.30 19.74
N SER A 45 -6.38 19.49 20.26
CA SER A 45 -6.08 18.55 21.35
C SER A 45 -5.05 17.48 20.93
N SER A 46 -5.04 17.08 19.67
CA SER A 46 -4.07 16.13 19.13
C SER A 46 -2.63 16.68 19.14
N ARG A 47 -2.46 18.01 19.02
CA ARG A 47 -1.15 18.69 19.07
C ARG A 47 -0.49 18.66 20.45
N LEU A 48 -1.24 18.36 21.50
CA LEU A 48 -0.71 18.21 22.88
C LEU A 48 -0.08 16.84 23.12
N ARG A 49 -0.18 15.91 22.18
CA ARG A 49 0.44 14.58 22.27
C ARG A 49 1.90 14.63 21.84
N PRO A 50 2.75 13.71 22.36
CA PRO A 50 4.08 13.53 21.82
C PRO A 50 4.05 13.28 20.32
N PRO A 51 5.00 13.82 19.55
CA PRO A 51 5.08 13.56 18.10
C PRO A 51 5.32 12.08 17.85
N LEU A 52 4.70 11.54 16.78
CA LEU A 52 4.91 10.18 16.34
C LEU A 52 6.29 10.03 15.68
N GLN A 53 6.91 8.89 15.89
CA GLN A 53 8.18 8.52 15.27
C GLN A 53 7.88 7.90 13.90
N THR A 54 8.21 8.59 12.82
CA THR A 54 7.95 8.11 11.46
C THR A 54 9.20 7.80 10.67
N GLU A 55 10.36 8.30 11.12
CA GLU A 55 11.64 8.19 10.40
C GLU A 55 11.47 8.53 8.92
N PHE A 56 10.98 9.76 8.65
CA PHE A 56 10.50 10.20 7.35
C PHE A 56 11.50 10.00 6.21
N TYR A 57 12.79 10.13 6.49
CA TYR A 57 13.87 9.99 5.50
C TYR A 57 14.64 8.67 5.62
N ALA A 58 14.12 7.70 6.39
CA ALA A 58 14.72 6.37 6.41
C ALA A 58 14.54 5.69 5.03
N PRO A 59 15.54 4.96 4.56
CA PRO A 59 15.37 4.09 3.40
C PRO A 59 14.39 2.95 3.74
N VAL A 60 13.41 2.72 2.87
CA VAL A 60 12.35 1.74 3.08
C VAL A 60 12.25 0.82 1.85
N ALA A 61 12.43 -0.48 2.09
CA ALA A 61 12.28 -1.49 1.04
C ALA A 61 10.82 -1.54 0.55
N TYR A 62 10.61 -1.83 -0.74
CA TYR A 62 9.28 -1.99 -1.35
C TYR A 62 8.31 -0.80 -1.16
N ALA A 63 8.82 0.40 -0.85
CA ALA A 63 8.01 1.62 -0.79
C ALA A 63 8.00 2.37 -2.12
N GLY A 64 9.08 2.30 -2.92
CA GLY A 64 9.20 2.97 -4.21
C GLY A 64 8.53 2.25 -5.39
N VAL A 65 7.59 1.34 -5.13
CA VAL A 65 6.82 0.61 -6.16
C VAL A 65 5.67 1.47 -6.70
N ASN A 66 5.09 1.06 -7.85
CA ASN A 66 3.86 1.70 -8.34
C ASN A 66 2.76 1.60 -7.26
N PRO A 67 2.13 2.70 -6.81
CA PRO A 67 1.22 2.66 -5.67
C PRO A 67 -0.19 2.15 -5.99
N PHE A 68 -0.56 2.01 -7.26
CA PHE A 68 -1.94 1.79 -7.69
C PHE A 68 -2.33 0.32 -7.72
N GLY A 69 -3.06 -0.12 -6.70
CA GLY A 69 -3.62 -1.47 -6.59
C GLY A 69 -5.14 -1.47 -6.45
N ILE A 70 -5.76 -2.61 -6.71
CA ILE A 70 -7.20 -2.81 -6.60
C ILE A 70 -7.53 -4.23 -6.14
N ASN A 71 -8.57 -4.35 -5.31
CA ASN A 71 -9.10 -5.64 -4.87
C ASN A 71 -10.07 -6.22 -5.91
N THR A 72 -10.03 -7.53 -6.08
CA THR A 72 -10.92 -8.27 -6.98
C THR A 72 -11.49 -9.54 -6.34
N PHE A 73 -12.56 -10.05 -6.92
CA PHE A 73 -13.21 -11.30 -6.57
C PHE A 73 -13.23 -12.24 -7.80
N LEU A 74 -12.09 -12.36 -8.50
CA LEU A 74 -11.97 -13.17 -9.72
C LEU A 74 -12.20 -14.66 -9.46
N GLU A 75 -11.94 -15.12 -8.23
CA GLU A 75 -12.20 -16.51 -7.79
C GLU A 75 -13.69 -16.85 -7.76
N GLN A 76 -14.55 -15.83 -7.60
CA GLN A 76 -16.00 -15.97 -7.58
C GLN A 76 -16.63 -15.74 -8.96
N GLU A 77 -15.90 -15.19 -9.91
CA GLU A 77 -16.36 -14.99 -11.28
C GLU A 77 -16.25 -16.31 -12.06
N VAL A 78 -17.38 -16.94 -12.36
CA VAL A 78 -17.42 -18.28 -13.00
C VAL A 78 -17.15 -18.23 -14.51
N GLU A 79 -17.46 -17.11 -15.16
CA GLU A 79 -17.30 -16.92 -16.60
C GLU A 79 -15.88 -16.41 -16.93
N PRO A 80 -15.06 -17.19 -17.68
CA PRO A 80 -13.70 -16.80 -18.03
C PRO A 80 -13.61 -15.45 -18.76
N GLU A 81 -14.58 -15.16 -19.62
CA GLU A 81 -14.65 -13.92 -20.41
C GLU A 81 -14.87 -12.70 -19.50
N LYS A 82 -15.68 -12.84 -18.46
CA LYS A 82 -15.91 -11.78 -17.47
C LYS A 82 -14.69 -11.56 -16.58
N ARG A 83 -13.96 -12.64 -16.21
CA ARG A 83 -12.65 -12.51 -15.54
C ARG A 83 -11.69 -11.71 -16.40
N GLU A 84 -11.57 -12.06 -17.68
CA GLU A 84 -10.69 -11.35 -18.61
C GLU A 84 -11.10 -9.89 -18.77
N LEU A 85 -12.40 -9.59 -18.96
CA LEU A 85 -12.89 -8.22 -19.07
C LEU A 85 -12.59 -7.40 -17.82
N THR A 86 -12.73 -7.99 -16.62
CA THR A 86 -12.36 -7.36 -15.35
C THR A 86 -10.88 -6.95 -15.33
N VAL A 87 -9.98 -7.88 -15.62
CA VAL A 87 -8.53 -7.64 -15.62
C VAL A 87 -8.15 -6.60 -16.68
N LYS A 88 -8.75 -6.68 -17.87
CA LYS A 88 -8.55 -5.72 -18.96
C LYS A 88 -8.94 -4.30 -18.56
N LEU A 89 -10.13 -4.10 -17.97
CA LEU A 89 -10.59 -2.78 -17.53
C LEU A 89 -9.72 -2.19 -16.43
N ILE A 90 -9.22 -3.04 -15.51
CA ILE A 90 -8.27 -2.62 -14.46
C ILE A 90 -6.96 -2.13 -15.09
N ALA A 91 -6.41 -2.86 -16.06
CA ALA A 91 -5.20 -2.46 -16.77
C ALA A 91 -5.42 -1.16 -17.58
N GLU A 92 -6.57 -1.03 -18.27
CA GLU A 92 -6.93 0.18 -19.01
C GLU A 92 -7.12 1.42 -18.12
N ALA A 93 -7.46 1.24 -16.86
CA ALA A 93 -7.51 2.33 -15.88
C ALA A 93 -6.11 2.75 -15.38
N GLY A 94 -5.07 1.96 -15.68
CA GLY A 94 -3.68 2.23 -15.31
C GLY A 94 -3.25 1.64 -13.98
N PHE A 95 -4.06 0.81 -13.34
CA PHE A 95 -3.63 0.06 -12.15
C PHE A 95 -2.47 -0.87 -12.50
N HIS A 96 -1.63 -1.15 -11.51
CA HIS A 96 -0.48 -2.04 -11.63
C HIS A 96 -0.67 -3.34 -10.87
N TRP A 97 -1.42 -3.31 -9.75
CA TRP A 97 -1.60 -4.44 -8.86
C TRP A 97 -3.06 -4.89 -8.81
N ILE A 98 -3.25 -6.21 -8.74
CA ILE A 98 -4.50 -6.84 -8.31
C ILE A 98 -4.24 -7.56 -7.00
N ARG A 99 -4.95 -7.18 -5.93
CA ARG A 99 -5.00 -7.98 -4.70
C ARG A 99 -6.14 -8.99 -4.83
N GLN A 100 -5.78 -10.26 -4.85
CA GLN A 100 -6.66 -11.37 -5.15
C GLN A 100 -6.53 -12.47 -4.10
N GLU A 101 -7.66 -12.98 -3.61
CA GLU A 101 -7.67 -14.13 -2.72
C GLU A 101 -7.50 -15.44 -3.48
N PHE A 102 -6.69 -16.34 -2.91
CA PHE A 102 -6.60 -17.75 -3.26
C PHE A 102 -7.01 -18.54 -2.02
N PRO A 103 -8.35 -18.76 -1.81
CA PRO A 103 -8.85 -19.43 -0.61
C PRO A 103 -8.36 -20.88 -0.54
N TRP A 104 -7.82 -21.27 0.61
CA TRP A 104 -7.34 -22.65 0.79
C TRP A 104 -8.47 -23.66 0.60
N GLU A 105 -9.67 -23.37 1.14
CA GLU A 105 -10.87 -24.22 1.01
C GLU A 105 -11.34 -24.45 -0.43
N ASP A 106 -10.95 -23.59 -1.38
CA ASP A 106 -11.33 -23.72 -2.80
C ASP A 106 -10.23 -24.36 -3.67
N ILE A 107 -9.06 -24.62 -3.10
CA ILE A 107 -7.90 -25.22 -3.79
C ILE A 107 -7.63 -26.64 -3.30
N GLU A 108 -7.61 -26.87 -1.99
CA GLU A 108 -7.41 -28.17 -1.35
C GLU A 108 -8.72 -28.60 -0.66
N ILE A 109 -9.74 -28.84 -1.48
CA ILE A 109 -11.16 -28.82 -1.09
C ILE A 109 -11.53 -29.95 -0.14
N HIS A 110 -11.12 -31.20 -0.47
CA HIS A 110 -11.72 -32.41 0.12
C HIS A 110 -10.85 -33.07 1.19
N ALA A 111 -9.54 -32.99 1.04
CA ALA A 111 -8.57 -33.55 1.96
C ALA A 111 -7.18 -32.99 1.67
N LYS A 112 -6.25 -33.15 2.62
CA LYS A 112 -4.85 -32.76 2.48
C LYS A 112 -4.21 -33.44 1.26
N GLY A 113 -3.61 -32.64 0.38
CA GLY A 113 -2.95 -33.10 -0.85
C GLY A 113 -3.90 -33.39 -2.02
N ASP A 114 -5.19 -33.12 -1.85
CA ASP A 114 -6.19 -33.33 -2.91
C ASP A 114 -6.62 -32.02 -3.55
N PHE A 115 -6.10 -31.77 -4.76
CA PHE A 115 -6.34 -30.57 -5.56
C PHE A 115 -7.32 -30.80 -6.71
N GLN A 116 -8.26 -31.75 -6.55
CA GLN A 116 -9.34 -32.02 -7.50
C GLN A 116 -10.64 -31.37 -7.03
N ASP A 117 -11.28 -30.61 -7.90
CA ASP A 117 -12.65 -30.14 -7.70
C ASP A 117 -13.64 -31.20 -8.16
N ARG A 118 -14.27 -31.87 -7.19
CA ARG A 118 -15.30 -32.90 -7.43
C ARG A 118 -16.73 -32.40 -7.26
N ARG A 119 -16.89 -31.07 -7.08
CA ARG A 119 -18.23 -30.44 -6.95
C ARG A 119 -19.03 -30.49 -8.27
N HIS A 120 -18.34 -30.75 -9.38
CA HIS A 120 -18.92 -30.83 -10.74
C HIS A 120 -18.44 -32.10 -11.47
N ILE A 121 -19.23 -32.56 -12.44
CA ILE A 121 -18.87 -33.67 -13.33
C ILE A 121 -18.73 -33.10 -14.77
N PRO A 122 -17.63 -33.37 -15.47
CA PRO A 122 -16.43 -34.13 -15.04
C PRO A 122 -15.63 -33.38 -13.98
N TYR A 123 -14.89 -34.13 -13.15
CA TYR A 123 -13.97 -33.56 -12.17
C TYR A 123 -12.92 -32.69 -12.86
N ARG A 124 -12.56 -31.57 -12.22
CA ARG A 124 -11.59 -30.58 -12.73
C ARG A 124 -10.44 -30.41 -11.76
N SER A 125 -9.33 -29.86 -12.24
CA SER A 125 -8.29 -29.36 -11.34
C SER A 125 -8.81 -28.15 -10.57
N ALA A 126 -8.66 -28.14 -9.26
CA ALA A 126 -8.97 -26.95 -8.46
C ALA A 126 -8.05 -25.75 -8.81
N TRP A 127 -6.92 -25.99 -9.45
CA TRP A 127 -6.00 -24.96 -9.92
C TRP A 127 -6.43 -24.24 -11.21
N GLU A 128 -7.33 -24.83 -12.00
CA GLU A 128 -7.69 -24.30 -13.34
C GLU A 128 -8.08 -22.82 -13.32
N LYS A 129 -8.91 -22.44 -12.37
CA LYS A 129 -9.37 -21.06 -12.19
C LYS A 129 -8.22 -20.11 -11.79
N TYR A 130 -7.36 -20.55 -10.88
CA TYR A 130 -6.23 -19.75 -10.37
C TYR A 130 -5.12 -19.63 -11.42
N ASP A 131 -4.82 -20.68 -12.17
CA ASP A 131 -3.92 -20.66 -13.31
C ASP A 131 -4.39 -19.65 -14.37
N HIS A 132 -5.71 -19.59 -14.61
CA HIS A 132 -6.29 -18.60 -15.52
C HIS A 132 -6.14 -17.17 -15.00
N ILE A 133 -6.41 -16.93 -13.70
CA ILE A 133 -6.23 -15.61 -13.07
C ILE A 133 -4.77 -15.14 -13.21
N VAL A 134 -3.80 -16.00 -12.90
CA VAL A 134 -2.38 -15.68 -13.04
C VAL A 134 -2.02 -15.36 -14.49
N SER A 135 -2.49 -16.17 -15.44
CA SER A 135 -2.23 -15.96 -16.88
C SER A 135 -2.87 -14.65 -17.40
N LEU A 136 -4.02 -14.26 -16.87
CA LEU A 136 -4.64 -12.98 -17.22
C LEU A 136 -3.84 -11.80 -16.66
N ALA A 137 -3.37 -11.87 -15.42
CA ALA A 137 -2.52 -10.82 -14.85
C ALA A 137 -1.25 -10.64 -15.71
N GLU A 138 -0.56 -11.73 -16.07
CA GLU A 138 0.60 -11.70 -16.95
C GLU A 138 0.28 -11.11 -18.33
N LYS A 139 -0.85 -11.54 -18.93
CA LYS A 139 -1.30 -11.08 -20.26
C LYS A 139 -1.49 -9.56 -20.31
N TYR A 140 -2.01 -8.97 -19.23
CA TYR A 140 -2.29 -7.53 -19.16
C TYR A 140 -1.21 -6.73 -18.42
N GLY A 141 -0.07 -7.35 -18.05
CA GLY A 141 1.07 -6.69 -17.43
C GLY A 141 0.80 -6.21 -16.00
N LEU A 142 -0.07 -6.91 -15.27
CA LEU A 142 -0.40 -6.63 -13.88
C LEU A 142 0.33 -7.58 -12.94
N GLU A 143 0.72 -7.11 -11.76
CA GLU A 143 1.27 -7.94 -10.70
C GLU A 143 0.17 -8.34 -9.71
N LEU A 144 0.31 -9.54 -9.14
CA LEU A 144 -0.62 -10.08 -8.15
C LEU A 144 -0.06 -9.93 -6.72
N ILE A 145 -0.93 -9.48 -5.83
CA ILE A 145 -0.80 -9.65 -4.38
C ILE A 145 -1.78 -10.76 -4.01
N VAL A 146 -1.27 -11.97 -3.78
CA VAL A 146 -2.11 -13.14 -3.51
C VAL A 146 -2.31 -13.28 -2.01
N ARG A 147 -3.57 -13.16 -1.55
CA ARG A 147 -3.96 -13.41 -0.18
C ARG A 147 -4.25 -14.91 0.01
N LEU A 148 -3.60 -15.52 0.99
CA LEU A 148 -3.79 -16.90 1.41
C LEU A 148 -4.49 -16.94 2.77
N SER A 149 -5.71 -17.49 2.81
CA SER A 149 -6.58 -17.57 3.99
C SER A 149 -7.66 -18.65 3.77
N ASN A 150 -8.69 -18.64 4.58
CA ASN A 150 -9.89 -19.47 4.47
C ASN A 150 -9.58 -20.98 4.47
N PRO A 151 -9.22 -21.56 5.63
CA PRO A 151 -8.92 -22.98 5.74
C PRO A 151 -10.14 -23.86 5.44
N PRO A 152 -9.97 -25.00 4.75
CA PRO A 152 -11.06 -25.95 4.53
C PRO A 152 -11.53 -26.62 5.83
N ALA A 153 -12.80 -27.02 5.87
CA ALA A 153 -13.40 -27.66 7.04
C ALA A 153 -12.62 -28.90 7.54
N TRP A 154 -12.01 -29.66 6.64
CA TRP A 154 -11.22 -30.85 7.01
C TRP A 154 -9.97 -30.54 7.83
N SER A 155 -9.47 -29.31 7.81
CA SER A 155 -8.29 -28.85 8.58
C SER A 155 -8.58 -28.67 10.08
N ARG A 156 -9.83 -28.82 10.49
CA ARG A 156 -10.32 -28.69 11.87
C ARG A 156 -11.11 -29.93 12.28
N ALA A 157 -10.89 -30.42 13.48
CA ALA A 157 -11.60 -31.59 14.01
C ALA A 157 -13.11 -31.34 14.16
N ASP A 158 -13.51 -30.10 14.44
CA ASP A 158 -14.90 -29.67 14.57
C ASP A 158 -15.47 -29.05 13.26
N GLY A 159 -14.74 -29.15 12.14
CA GLY A 159 -15.15 -28.60 10.86
C GLY A 159 -15.34 -27.07 10.93
N ASP A 160 -16.52 -26.60 10.52
CA ASP A 160 -16.85 -25.18 10.51
C ASP A 160 -17.59 -24.70 11.77
N ALA A 161 -17.60 -25.50 12.86
CA ALA A 161 -18.32 -25.13 14.09
C ALA A 161 -17.81 -23.82 14.75
N ARG A 162 -16.53 -23.48 14.52
CA ARG A 162 -15.94 -22.20 14.95
C ARG A 162 -15.92 -21.15 13.83
N GLY A 163 -16.75 -21.30 12.79
CA GLY A 163 -16.79 -20.43 11.61
C GLY A 163 -15.79 -20.85 10.52
N THR A 164 -16.12 -20.53 9.27
CA THR A 164 -15.34 -20.91 8.09
C THR A 164 -13.96 -20.25 8.03
N PHE A 165 -13.78 -19.10 8.71
CA PHE A 165 -12.49 -18.38 8.78
C PHE A 165 -11.65 -18.75 10.01
N ALA A 166 -12.10 -19.73 10.82
CA ALA A 166 -11.29 -20.20 11.95
C ALA A 166 -9.96 -20.81 11.45
N PRO A 167 -8.84 -20.57 12.16
CA PRO A 167 -7.57 -21.16 11.79
C PRO A 167 -7.61 -22.70 11.87
N PRO A 168 -6.73 -23.41 11.15
CA PRO A 168 -6.64 -24.87 11.24
C PRO A 168 -6.13 -25.29 12.61
N ASP A 169 -6.47 -26.50 13.05
CA ASP A 169 -5.96 -27.05 14.33
C ASP A 169 -4.45 -27.27 14.30
N ASN A 170 -3.91 -27.63 13.14
CA ASN A 170 -2.47 -27.75 12.91
C ASN A 170 -1.98 -26.70 11.91
N PHE A 171 -1.23 -25.70 12.37
CA PHE A 171 -0.71 -24.62 11.52
C PHE A 171 0.31 -25.10 10.46
N GLU A 172 0.94 -26.28 10.66
CA GLU A 172 1.82 -26.85 9.63
C GLU A 172 1.04 -27.24 8.37
N ASP A 173 -0.25 -27.60 8.49
CA ASP A 173 -1.09 -27.89 7.32
C ASP A 173 -1.30 -26.63 6.47
N PHE A 174 -1.47 -25.47 7.10
CA PHE A 174 -1.47 -24.18 6.39
C PHE A 174 -0.10 -23.88 5.77
N GLY A 175 0.98 -24.15 6.49
CA GLY A 175 2.35 -24.02 5.97
C GLY A 175 2.58 -24.88 4.71
N ASP A 176 2.10 -26.12 4.69
CA ASP A 176 2.18 -27.02 3.54
C ASP A 176 1.37 -26.48 2.34
N PHE A 177 0.19 -25.93 2.59
CA PHE A 177 -0.60 -25.25 1.57
C PHE A 177 0.16 -24.04 0.98
N VAL A 178 0.70 -23.16 1.85
CA VAL A 178 1.52 -22.01 1.42
C VAL A 178 2.71 -22.48 0.56
N TYR A 179 3.44 -23.50 1.01
CA TYR A 179 4.54 -24.09 0.24
C TYR A 179 4.09 -24.56 -1.14
N THR A 180 2.94 -25.21 -1.22
CA THR A 180 2.39 -25.74 -2.47
C THR A 180 2.02 -24.62 -3.45
N VAL A 181 1.32 -23.58 -2.98
CA VAL A 181 0.94 -22.43 -3.81
C VAL A 181 2.17 -21.70 -4.32
N VAL A 182 3.11 -21.38 -3.43
CA VAL A 182 4.35 -20.67 -3.79
C VAL A 182 5.20 -21.48 -4.76
N SER A 183 5.33 -22.79 -4.55
CA SER A 183 6.06 -23.70 -5.47
C SER A 183 5.42 -23.72 -6.85
N ARG A 184 4.08 -23.79 -6.92
CA ARG A 184 3.34 -23.81 -8.19
C ARG A 184 3.58 -22.55 -9.02
N TYR A 185 3.55 -21.39 -8.37
CA TYR A 185 3.65 -20.09 -9.05
C TYR A 185 5.04 -19.44 -8.93
N ARG A 186 6.06 -20.25 -8.62
CA ARG A 186 7.44 -19.77 -8.52
C ARG A 186 7.88 -19.02 -9.79
N GLY A 187 8.40 -17.81 -9.60
CA GLY A 187 8.80 -16.91 -10.69
C GLY A 187 7.65 -16.22 -11.42
N ARG A 188 6.38 -16.52 -11.09
CA ARG A 188 5.17 -15.89 -11.66
C ARG A 188 4.47 -14.96 -10.67
N ILE A 189 4.41 -15.35 -9.39
CA ILE A 189 3.86 -14.54 -8.30
C ILE A 189 4.97 -14.31 -7.29
N ARG A 190 5.17 -13.06 -6.93
CA ARG A 190 6.20 -12.65 -5.97
C ARG A 190 5.65 -12.27 -4.60
N TYR A 191 4.42 -11.76 -4.52
CA TYR A 191 3.86 -11.14 -3.32
C TYR A 191 2.71 -11.98 -2.77
N TYR A 192 2.88 -12.47 -1.52
CA TYR A 192 1.88 -13.26 -0.83
C TYR A 192 1.50 -12.62 0.49
N GLN A 193 0.21 -12.41 0.71
CA GLN A 193 -0.34 -11.92 1.98
C GLN A 193 -0.89 -13.07 2.80
N ILE A 194 -0.46 -13.15 4.06
CA ILE A 194 -0.84 -14.24 4.96
C ILE A 194 -1.99 -13.78 5.85
N TRP A 195 -3.19 -14.26 5.53
CA TRP A 195 -4.44 -13.93 6.20
C TRP A 195 -5.00 -12.54 5.88
N ASN A 196 -6.20 -12.26 6.44
CA ASN A 196 -6.89 -10.98 6.39
C ASN A 196 -7.46 -10.68 7.79
N GLU A 197 -7.37 -9.47 8.25
CA GLU A 197 -7.98 -8.90 9.45
C GLU A 197 -8.00 -9.83 10.70
N PRO A 198 -6.86 -10.48 11.07
CA PRO A 198 -6.84 -11.49 12.15
C PRO A 198 -7.20 -10.91 13.52
N ASN A 199 -7.40 -9.60 13.60
CA ASN A 199 -7.71 -8.86 14.82
C ASN A 199 -9.20 -8.59 15.03
N ILE A 200 -10.09 -9.04 14.12
CA ILE A 200 -11.55 -8.86 14.25
C ILE A 200 -12.34 -10.12 13.92
N TYR A 201 -13.57 -10.18 14.43
CA TYR A 201 -14.60 -11.13 14.03
C TYR A 201 -15.14 -10.79 12.62
N PRO A 202 -15.44 -11.77 11.77
CA PRO A 202 -15.25 -13.22 11.97
C PRO A 202 -13.91 -13.76 11.43
N GLU A 203 -12.95 -12.91 11.11
CA GLU A 203 -11.73 -13.23 10.34
C GLU A 203 -10.76 -14.19 11.07
N TRP A 204 -10.95 -14.38 12.38
CA TRP A 204 -10.27 -15.41 13.18
C TRP A 204 -11.24 -16.49 13.70
N GLY A 205 -12.42 -16.61 13.06
CA GLY A 205 -13.50 -17.52 13.46
C GLY A 205 -14.33 -17.01 14.62
N GLU A 206 -15.20 -17.91 15.13
CA GLU A 206 -16.11 -17.68 16.28
C GLU A 206 -15.37 -17.88 17.62
N GLN A 207 -14.16 -17.36 17.72
CA GLN A 207 -13.29 -17.47 18.89
C GLN A 207 -12.60 -16.14 19.18
N PRO A 208 -12.02 -15.97 20.39
CA PRO A 208 -11.22 -14.79 20.70
C PRO A 208 -10.05 -14.64 19.73
N VAL A 209 -9.83 -13.42 19.23
CA VAL A 209 -8.65 -13.11 18.41
C VAL A 209 -7.37 -13.24 19.24
N ASN A 210 -6.29 -13.73 18.62
CA ASN A 210 -5.07 -14.08 19.33
C ASN A 210 -3.82 -13.66 18.53
N PRO A 211 -3.19 -12.54 18.88
CA PRO A 211 -1.99 -12.05 18.19
C PRO A 211 -0.83 -13.04 18.21
N GLU A 212 -0.64 -13.78 19.29
CA GLU A 212 0.46 -14.75 19.47
C GLU A 212 0.24 -15.97 18.57
N GLU A 213 -0.99 -16.50 18.49
CA GLU A 213 -1.33 -17.60 17.57
C GLU A 213 -1.22 -17.15 16.11
N TYR A 214 -1.72 -15.97 15.78
CA TYR A 214 -1.54 -15.42 14.44
C TYR A 214 -0.06 -15.26 14.10
N THR A 215 0.76 -14.77 15.03
CA THR A 215 2.21 -14.66 14.83
C THR A 215 2.86 -16.01 14.57
N ARG A 216 2.46 -17.07 15.29
CA ARG A 216 2.94 -18.43 15.05
C ARG A 216 2.56 -18.94 13.65
N LEU A 217 1.31 -18.71 13.23
CA LEU A 217 0.85 -19.08 11.89
C LEU A 217 1.65 -18.32 10.82
N LEU A 218 1.90 -17.04 11.02
CA LEU A 218 2.72 -16.19 10.13
C LEU A 218 4.17 -16.68 10.02
N GLN A 219 4.79 -17.07 11.14
CA GLN A 219 6.15 -17.64 11.19
C GLN A 219 6.26 -18.92 10.35
N ILE A 220 5.30 -19.83 10.49
CA ILE A 220 5.24 -21.07 9.71
C ILE A 220 5.05 -20.76 8.23
N ALA A 221 4.07 -19.92 7.90
CA ALA A 221 3.78 -19.53 6.51
C ALA A 221 4.98 -18.85 5.84
N TYR A 222 5.64 -17.90 6.52
CA TYR A 222 6.85 -17.23 6.04
C TYR A 222 7.97 -18.24 5.74
N THR A 223 8.26 -19.10 6.71
CA THR A 223 9.32 -20.12 6.59
C THR A 223 9.05 -21.04 5.40
N ARG A 224 7.84 -21.54 5.27
CA ARG A 224 7.42 -22.43 4.18
C ARG A 224 7.45 -21.73 2.82
N ALA A 225 7.00 -20.48 2.75
CA ALA A 225 7.06 -19.68 1.53
C ALA A 225 8.51 -19.46 1.07
N LYS A 226 9.42 -19.06 1.98
CA LYS A 226 10.85 -18.86 1.66
C LYS A 226 11.57 -20.16 1.31
N GLN A 227 11.14 -21.31 1.84
CA GLN A 227 11.64 -22.63 1.41
C GLN A 227 11.22 -22.96 -0.03
N ALA A 228 9.98 -22.62 -0.41
CA ALA A 228 9.47 -22.85 -1.75
C ALA A 228 10.13 -21.92 -2.78
N ASP A 229 10.25 -20.62 -2.46
CA ASP A 229 10.97 -19.63 -3.26
C ASP A 229 11.57 -18.53 -2.35
N PRO A 230 12.91 -18.44 -2.21
CA PRO A 230 13.54 -17.44 -1.36
C PRO A 230 13.32 -15.99 -1.83
N ASN A 231 12.85 -15.77 -3.07
CA ASN A 231 12.66 -14.45 -3.65
C ASN A 231 11.25 -13.88 -3.41
N VAL A 232 10.32 -14.65 -2.87
CA VAL A 232 8.98 -14.14 -2.59
C VAL A 232 8.99 -13.13 -1.45
N VAL A 233 8.05 -12.22 -1.48
CA VAL A 233 7.85 -11.15 -0.51
C VAL A 233 6.59 -11.47 0.29
N ILE A 234 6.72 -11.53 1.61
CA ILE A 234 5.63 -11.91 2.51
C ILE A 234 5.05 -10.67 3.17
N ILE A 235 3.75 -10.50 2.98
CA ILE A 235 2.94 -9.43 3.55
C ILE A 235 2.16 -10.04 4.72
N CYS A 236 2.19 -9.43 5.90
CA CYS A 236 1.37 -9.90 7.02
C CYS A 236 -0.12 -9.67 6.73
N GLY A 237 -1.01 -10.29 7.51
CA GLY A 237 -2.46 -10.05 7.43
C GLY A 237 -2.76 -8.58 7.69
N ALA A 238 -3.58 -7.98 6.83
CA ALA A 238 -3.99 -6.59 6.99
C ALA A 238 -4.78 -6.42 8.28
N LEU A 239 -4.33 -5.54 9.17
CA LEU A 239 -5.07 -5.28 10.40
C LEU A 239 -6.26 -4.36 10.13
N ALA A 240 -7.45 -4.78 10.59
CA ALA A 240 -8.65 -3.95 10.57
C ALA A 240 -8.51 -2.78 11.54
N SER A 241 -8.84 -1.59 11.08
CA SER A 241 -8.89 -0.42 11.94
C SER A 241 -10.08 -0.50 12.90
N THR A 242 -9.84 -0.75 14.18
CA THR A 242 -10.88 -0.83 15.21
C THR A 242 -10.43 -0.18 16.52
N ILE A 243 -11.41 0.29 17.30
CA ILE A 243 -11.17 0.84 18.64
C ILE A 243 -11.56 -0.14 19.76
N GLU A 244 -12.04 -1.33 19.39
CA GLU A 244 -12.47 -2.37 20.32
C GLU A 244 -11.28 -2.95 21.11
N LEU A 245 -11.54 -3.42 22.33
CA LEU A 245 -10.48 -3.91 23.22
C LEU A 245 -10.53 -5.43 23.46
N GLY A 246 -11.29 -6.13 22.64
CA GLY A 246 -11.37 -7.57 22.64
C GLY A 246 -12.36 -8.14 23.65
N PRO A 247 -12.54 -9.47 23.73
CA PRO A 247 -11.69 -10.51 23.09
C PRO A 247 -12.07 -10.84 21.64
N ARG A 248 -13.24 -10.40 21.15
CA ARG A 248 -13.76 -10.74 19.82
C ARG A 248 -13.11 -9.86 18.74
N ASP A 249 -12.98 -8.57 19.03
CA ASP A 249 -12.33 -7.57 18.20
C ASP A 249 -11.26 -6.87 19.03
N MET A 250 -10.05 -6.78 18.52
CA MET A 250 -8.92 -6.16 19.21
C MET A 250 -8.36 -5.00 18.42
N ASN A 251 -8.17 -3.87 19.10
CA ASN A 251 -7.53 -2.69 18.56
C ASN A 251 -6.25 -3.05 17.80
N ASP A 252 -6.13 -2.56 16.57
CA ASP A 252 -5.02 -2.84 15.66
C ASP A 252 -3.65 -2.46 16.24
N PHE A 253 -3.56 -1.41 17.04
CA PHE A 253 -2.30 -1.01 17.68
C PHE A 253 -1.89 -1.99 18.78
N ILE A 254 -2.85 -2.47 19.58
CA ILE A 254 -2.60 -3.48 20.62
C ILE A 254 -2.22 -4.80 19.96
N PHE A 255 -2.96 -5.21 18.93
CA PHE A 255 -2.69 -6.44 18.19
C PHE A 255 -1.29 -6.41 17.57
N LEU A 256 -0.93 -5.32 16.89
CA LEU A 256 0.39 -5.16 16.27
C LEU A 256 1.52 -5.18 17.30
N GLN A 257 1.39 -4.47 18.43
CA GLN A 257 2.43 -4.50 19.46
C GLN A 257 2.61 -5.91 20.00
N ARG A 258 1.52 -6.64 20.27
CA ARG A 258 1.60 -8.04 20.74
C ARG A 258 2.19 -8.97 19.68
N MET A 259 1.96 -8.73 18.39
CA MET A 259 2.67 -9.46 17.33
C MET A 259 4.19 -9.25 17.42
N TYR A 260 4.64 -8.00 17.62
CA TYR A 260 6.07 -7.71 17.82
C TYR A 260 6.61 -8.37 19.07
N ASP A 261 5.88 -8.31 20.20
CA ASP A 261 6.26 -8.95 21.46
C ASP A 261 6.38 -10.48 21.31
N ALA A 262 5.57 -11.07 20.42
CA ALA A 262 5.62 -12.49 20.06
C ALA A 262 6.68 -12.84 19.00
N GLY A 263 7.50 -11.87 18.55
CA GLY A 263 8.59 -12.09 17.60
C GLY A 263 8.21 -12.06 16.13
N ALA A 264 7.14 -11.40 15.75
CA ALA A 264 6.69 -11.32 14.35
C ALA A 264 7.69 -10.59 13.43
N LYS A 265 8.58 -9.75 13.97
CA LYS A 265 9.48 -8.88 13.22
C LYS A 265 10.20 -9.57 12.05
N ASP A 266 10.69 -10.77 12.25
CA ASP A 266 11.53 -11.48 11.27
C ASP A 266 10.71 -12.32 10.28
N TYR A 267 9.38 -12.28 10.35
CA TYR A 267 8.49 -13.16 9.60
C TYR A 267 7.47 -12.44 8.70
N PHE A 268 7.75 -11.19 8.36
CA PHE A 268 7.12 -10.46 7.26
C PHE A 268 8.09 -9.45 6.66
N ASP A 269 7.96 -9.21 5.35
CA ASP A 269 8.74 -8.22 4.62
C ASP A 269 7.97 -6.88 4.54
N ILE A 270 6.64 -6.92 4.55
CA ILE A 270 5.73 -5.79 4.40
C ILE A 270 4.65 -5.84 5.49
N MET A 271 4.45 -4.72 6.19
CA MET A 271 3.30 -4.53 7.08
C MET A 271 2.06 -4.19 6.27
N ALA A 272 0.94 -4.83 6.56
CA ALA A 272 -0.33 -4.52 5.92
C ALA A 272 -1.37 -4.02 6.92
N MET A 273 -2.21 -3.08 6.48
CA MET A 273 -3.33 -2.56 7.25
C MET A 273 -4.47 -2.12 6.33
N GLN A 274 -5.66 -1.96 6.91
CA GLN A 274 -6.78 -1.32 6.23
C GLN A 274 -6.70 0.21 6.37
N GLY A 275 -6.98 0.92 5.28
CA GLY A 275 -6.87 2.38 5.19
C GLY A 275 -8.19 3.07 4.85
N TYR A 276 -9.28 2.69 5.50
CA TYR A 276 -10.57 3.33 5.31
C TYR A 276 -10.64 4.71 5.99
N GLY A 277 -11.20 5.70 5.29
CA GLY A 277 -11.48 7.02 5.89
C GLY A 277 -12.80 7.05 6.65
N LEU A 278 -13.72 6.15 6.31
CA LEU A 278 -15.07 5.99 6.86
C LEU A 278 -15.89 7.30 6.82
N TRP A 279 -15.95 8.02 7.94
CA TRP A 279 -16.82 9.21 8.11
C TRP A 279 -16.16 10.53 7.75
N SER A 280 -14.85 10.57 7.52
CA SER A 280 -14.12 11.80 7.15
C SER A 280 -13.31 11.61 5.88
N GLY A 281 -13.02 12.71 5.18
CA GLY A 281 -12.25 12.68 3.94
C GLY A 281 -10.76 12.33 4.16
N PRO A 282 -10.01 12.10 3.08
CA PRO A 282 -8.64 11.59 3.14
C PRO A 282 -7.65 12.52 3.84
N TYR A 283 -7.97 13.82 3.99
CA TYR A 283 -7.13 14.80 4.66
C TYR A 283 -7.44 15.00 6.15
N ASP A 284 -8.22 14.12 6.77
CA ASP A 284 -8.40 14.16 8.23
C ASP A 284 -7.06 13.94 8.95
N ARG A 285 -6.59 14.98 9.63
CA ARG A 285 -5.32 15.02 10.36
C ARG A 285 -5.48 14.87 11.87
N ARG A 286 -6.67 14.47 12.34
CA ARG A 286 -6.90 14.21 13.77
C ARG A 286 -6.12 12.97 14.21
N MET A 287 -5.10 13.19 15.03
CA MET A 287 -4.27 12.13 15.58
C MET A 287 -4.81 11.67 16.93
N ASN A 288 -5.94 10.95 16.89
CA ASN A 288 -6.58 10.37 18.07
C ASN A 288 -6.73 8.85 17.86
N PRO A 289 -6.15 7.99 18.72
CA PRO A 289 -6.25 6.53 18.58
C PRO A 289 -7.69 5.99 18.65
N ARG A 290 -8.64 6.79 19.17
CA ARG A 290 -10.08 6.45 19.21
C ARG A 290 -10.86 6.95 17.99
N VAL A 291 -10.19 7.55 17.01
CA VAL A 291 -10.79 7.98 15.74
C VAL A 291 -10.26 7.07 14.63
N ILE A 292 -11.19 6.48 13.89
CA ILE A 292 -10.85 5.73 12.68
C ILE A 292 -10.90 6.71 11.51
N ASN A 293 -9.73 7.01 10.92
CA ASN A 293 -9.58 7.86 9.76
C ASN A 293 -8.38 7.41 8.93
N TYR A 294 -8.21 7.99 7.76
CA TYR A 294 -7.11 7.63 6.85
C TYR A 294 -5.71 7.91 7.44
N SER A 295 -5.58 8.85 8.39
CA SER A 295 -4.31 9.15 9.09
C SER A 295 -3.87 8.06 10.08
N ARG A 296 -4.69 7.03 10.32
CA ARG A 296 -4.38 5.95 11.26
C ARG A 296 -3.08 5.20 10.92
N VAL A 297 -2.67 5.20 9.66
CA VAL A 297 -1.39 4.67 9.18
C VAL A 297 -0.18 5.24 9.93
N LEU A 298 -0.25 6.48 10.41
CA LEU A 298 0.83 7.13 11.15
C LEU A 298 1.08 6.48 12.53
N PHE A 299 0.03 5.97 13.19
CA PHE A 299 0.19 5.22 14.45
C PHE A 299 0.81 3.85 14.22
N VAL A 300 0.42 3.15 13.13
CA VAL A 300 1.03 1.88 12.74
C VAL A 300 2.52 2.10 12.45
N ARG A 301 2.86 3.15 11.71
CA ARG A 301 4.26 3.53 11.43
C ARG A 301 5.05 3.79 12.71
N ASP A 302 4.50 4.53 13.67
CA ASP A 302 5.13 4.82 14.97
C ASP A 302 5.46 3.54 15.74
N ILE A 303 4.53 2.57 15.76
CA ILE A 303 4.76 1.27 16.40
C ILE A 303 5.88 0.51 15.69
N MET A 304 5.89 0.46 14.36
CA MET A 304 6.94 -0.20 13.58
C MET A 304 8.32 0.41 13.88
N VAL A 305 8.43 1.73 13.87
CA VAL A 305 9.69 2.44 14.16
C VAL A 305 10.18 2.13 15.57
N LYS A 306 9.30 2.17 16.57
CA LYS A 306 9.62 1.84 17.97
C LYS A 306 10.08 0.39 18.16
N ASN A 307 9.64 -0.52 17.30
CA ASN A 307 10.08 -1.92 17.30
C ASN A 307 11.28 -2.17 16.36
N GLY A 308 11.89 -1.12 15.82
CA GLY A 308 13.10 -1.20 14.99
C GLY A 308 12.85 -1.66 13.56
N ASP A 309 11.63 -1.48 13.03
CA ASP A 309 11.22 -1.82 11.66
C ASP A 309 11.06 -0.59 10.76
N ALA A 310 11.88 0.45 10.97
CA ALA A 310 11.86 1.67 10.17
C ALA A 310 12.14 1.44 8.66
N ASN A 311 12.80 0.34 8.31
CA ASN A 311 13.14 0.00 6.92
C ASN A 311 12.09 -0.85 6.20
N LYS A 312 11.00 -1.24 6.88
CA LYS A 312 9.88 -1.95 6.25
C LYS A 312 8.75 -1.00 5.86
N PRO A 313 8.07 -1.27 4.73
CA PRO A 313 6.97 -0.45 4.27
C PRO A 313 5.65 -0.83 4.94
N ILE A 314 4.68 0.05 4.76
CA ILE A 314 3.26 -0.26 4.94
C ILE A 314 2.60 -0.35 3.57
N TRP A 315 1.89 -1.45 3.28
CA TRP A 315 0.98 -1.51 2.15
C TRP A 315 -0.47 -1.47 2.65
N ILE A 316 -1.25 -0.54 2.11
CA ILE A 316 -2.66 -0.41 2.46
C ILE A 316 -3.45 -1.41 1.63
N SER A 317 -3.97 -2.45 2.29
CA SER A 317 -4.65 -3.56 1.62
C SER A 317 -6.03 -3.20 1.10
N GLU A 318 -6.71 -2.26 1.76
CA GLU A 318 -8.03 -1.80 1.37
C GLU A 318 -8.19 -0.32 1.72
N MET A 319 -8.62 0.48 0.75
CA MET A 319 -8.88 1.91 0.90
C MET A 319 -10.09 2.30 0.07
N ASN A 320 -11.08 2.94 0.67
CA ASN A 320 -12.22 3.51 -0.03
C ASN A 320 -13.11 4.33 0.92
N TRP A 321 -14.14 4.95 0.35
CA TRP A 321 -15.29 5.59 1.00
C TRP A 321 -16.59 5.02 0.44
N ASN A 322 -17.59 4.83 1.31
CA ASN A 322 -18.81 4.12 0.94
C ASN A 322 -19.86 5.05 0.33
N ALA A 323 -20.14 4.86 -0.97
CA ALA A 323 -21.15 5.62 -1.70
C ALA A 323 -22.57 5.02 -1.52
N VAL A 324 -22.93 4.68 -0.28
CA VAL A 324 -24.23 4.09 0.04
C VAL A 324 -25.34 5.14 -0.14
N PRO A 325 -26.46 4.78 -0.84
CA PRO A 325 -27.59 5.69 -1.05
C PRO A 325 -28.25 6.15 0.25
N GLU A 326 -28.92 7.30 0.19
CA GLU A 326 -29.79 7.75 1.28
C GLU A 326 -30.90 6.72 1.56
N GLY A 327 -31.27 6.60 2.84
CA GLY A 327 -32.29 5.64 3.30
C GLY A 327 -31.77 4.26 3.64
N LEU A 328 -30.53 3.90 3.26
CA LEU A 328 -29.89 2.64 3.67
C LEU A 328 -28.98 2.87 4.90
N PRO A 329 -28.75 1.83 5.74
CA PRO A 329 -27.76 1.91 6.82
C PRO A 329 -26.36 2.27 6.30
N ALA A 330 -25.64 3.11 7.05
CA ALA A 330 -24.30 3.58 6.66
C ALA A 330 -23.27 3.34 7.78
N PRO A 331 -23.02 2.07 8.18
CA PRO A 331 -22.11 1.75 9.28
C PRO A 331 -20.66 2.14 8.96
N TYR A 332 -20.32 2.29 7.68
CA TYR A 332 -18.98 2.66 7.19
C TYR A 332 -18.92 4.12 6.68
N GLY A 333 -19.82 4.99 7.16
CA GLY A 333 -19.94 6.33 6.63
C GLY A 333 -20.75 6.39 5.33
N ARG A 334 -21.00 7.59 4.85
CA ARG A 334 -21.71 7.85 3.58
C ARG A 334 -21.08 9.01 2.85
N VAL A 335 -20.83 8.79 1.55
CA VAL A 335 -20.40 9.83 0.61
C VAL A 335 -21.25 9.74 -0.66
N THR A 336 -21.24 10.79 -1.51
CA THR A 336 -21.79 10.69 -2.86
C THR A 336 -20.81 9.96 -3.77
N LEU A 337 -21.26 9.54 -4.96
CA LEU A 337 -20.37 8.92 -5.97
C LEU A 337 -19.25 9.89 -6.40
N GLU A 338 -19.53 11.18 -6.48
CA GLU A 338 -18.56 12.22 -6.81
C GLU A 338 -17.55 12.44 -5.68
N GLN A 339 -18.00 12.39 -4.41
CA GLN A 339 -17.11 12.44 -3.26
C GLN A 339 -16.22 11.19 -3.19
N GLN A 340 -16.77 9.99 -3.43
CA GLN A 340 -15.98 8.75 -3.52
C GLN A 340 -14.87 8.87 -4.57
N ALA A 341 -15.20 9.35 -5.76
CA ALA A 341 -14.25 9.54 -6.85
C ALA A 341 -13.14 10.54 -6.48
N ARG A 342 -13.52 11.69 -5.91
CA ARG A 342 -12.58 12.71 -5.45
C ARG A 342 -11.70 12.23 -4.30
N TYR A 343 -12.28 11.57 -3.31
CA TYR A 343 -11.56 11.08 -2.14
C TYR A 343 -10.58 9.96 -2.47
N ALA A 344 -10.93 9.08 -3.41
CA ALA A 344 -10.00 8.06 -3.88
C ALA A 344 -8.73 8.67 -4.49
N VAL A 345 -8.86 9.67 -5.38
CA VAL A 345 -7.72 10.39 -5.94
C VAL A 345 -6.91 11.09 -4.85
N MET A 346 -7.56 11.82 -3.95
CA MET A 346 -6.90 12.53 -2.85
C MET A 346 -6.18 11.60 -1.87
N ALA A 347 -6.70 10.38 -1.67
CA ALA A 347 -6.06 9.39 -0.80
C ALA A 347 -4.73 8.91 -1.39
N TYR A 348 -4.67 8.62 -2.70
CA TYR A 348 -3.41 8.30 -3.37
C TYR A 348 -2.44 9.49 -3.30
N GLN A 349 -2.89 10.70 -3.64
CA GLN A 349 -2.06 11.91 -3.56
C GLN A 349 -1.45 12.08 -2.16
N ARG A 350 -2.27 11.94 -1.11
CA ARG A 350 -1.79 12.08 0.25
C ARG A 350 -0.77 11.01 0.64
N ALA A 351 -1.03 9.75 0.27
CA ALA A 351 -0.11 8.66 0.56
C ALA A 351 1.26 8.89 -0.10
N GLU A 352 1.28 9.26 -1.38
CA GLU A 352 2.51 9.52 -2.13
C GLU A 352 3.26 10.76 -1.61
N GLU A 353 2.55 11.86 -1.30
CA GLU A 353 3.17 13.11 -0.88
C GLU A 353 3.66 13.12 0.58
N GLU A 354 2.93 12.43 1.48
CA GLU A 354 3.14 12.57 2.93
C GLU A 354 3.76 11.34 3.59
N TRP A 355 3.70 10.15 2.96
CA TRP A 355 4.06 8.88 3.60
C TRP A 355 5.06 8.07 2.76
N PRO A 356 6.35 8.47 2.71
CA PRO A 356 7.36 7.82 1.86
C PRO A 356 7.62 6.33 2.20
N TRP A 357 7.10 5.85 3.30
CA TRP A 357 7.12 4.44 3.72
C TRP A 357 5.89 3.65 3.25
N VAL A 358 4.92 4.27 2.60
CA VAL A 358 3.77 3.56 2.02
C VAL A 358 4.10 3.17 0.59
N GLY A 359 3.96 1.88 0.28
CA GLY A 359 4.13 1.35 -1.07
C GLY A 359 2.80 1.30 -1.81
N VAL A 360 2.16 0.14 -1.87
CA VAL A 360 0.89 -0.03 -2.57
C VAL A 360 -0.30 0.41 -1.72
N VAL A 361 -1.25 1.09 -2.36
CA VAL A 361 -2.58 1.36 -1.82
C VAL A 361 -3.59 0.67 -2.71
N ASN A 362 -4.34 -0.29 -2.17
CA ASN A 362 -5.32 -1.04 -2.94
C ASN A 362 -6.72 -0.44 -2.75
N PHE A 363 -7.34 -0.04 -3.84
CA PHE A 363 -8.74 0.38 -3.84
C PHE A 363 -9.65 -0.81 -3.49
N TRP A 364 -10.58 -0.66 -2.59
CA TRP A 364 -11.59 -1.64 -2.24
C TRP A 364 -12.89 -1.33 -2.94
N PHE A 365 -13.37 -2.03 -3.88
CA PHE A 365 -12.97 -3.12 -4.77
C PHE A 365 -13.45 -2.83 -6.21
N PHE A 366 -13.06 -3.64 -7.22
CA PHE A 366 -13.52 -3.42 -8.60
C PHE A 366 -15.02 -3.70 -8.74
N LYS A 367 -15.47 -4.96 -8.66
CA LYS A 367 -16.88 -5.35 -8.73
C LYS A 367 -17.16 -6.67 -8.00
N ARG A 368 -18.41 -6.89 -7.64
CA ARG A 368 -18.92 -8.23 -7.28
C ARG A 368 -19.35 -8.97 -8.54
N PRO A 369 -19.28 -10.32 -8.60
CA PRO A 369 -19.72 -11.08 -9.77
C PRO A 369 -21.24 -11.05 -9.96
N THR A 370 -22.02 -10.88 -8.89
CA THR A 370 -23.49 -10.89 -8.91
C THR A 370 -24.10 -9.72 -8.12
N GLU A 371 -25.41 -9.53 -8.26
CA GLU A 371 -26.20 -8.54 -7.54
C GLU A 371 -26.65 -9.01 -6.14
N GLU A 372 -26.15 -10.12 -5.66
CA GLU A 372 -26.59 -10.72 -4.37
C GLU A 372 -26.47 -9.72 -3.21
N TRP A 373 -25.29 -9.08 -3.06
CA TRP A 373 -25.08 -8.08 -2.02
C TRP A 373 -25.99 -6.86 -2.16
N LEU A 374 -26.33 -6.46 -3.38
CA LEU A 374 -27.29 -5.38 -3.63
C LEU A 374 -28.70 -5.81 -3.18
N ARG A 375 -29.12 -7.03 -3.54
CA ARG A 375 -30.44 -7.58 -3.16
C ARG A 375 -30.59 -7.77 -1.65
N GLU A 376 -29.50 -8.09 -0.98
CA GLU A 376 -29.44 -8.21 0.48
C GLU A 376 -29.25 -6.87 1.21
N ASN A 377 -29.18 -5.76 0.48
CA ASN A 377 -28.91 -4.41 1.00
C ASN A 377 -27.64 -4.33 1.86
N LYS A 378 -26.59 -5.10 1.49
CA LYS A 378 -25.29 -5.04 2.18
C LYS A 378 -24.63 -3.69 1.94
N PRO A 379 -24.33 -2.90 2.99
CA PRO A 379 -23.69 -1.59 2.83
C PRO A 379 -22.35 -1.70 2.09
N GLU A 380 -21.63 -2.80 2.24
CA GLU A 380 -20.33 -3.07 1.63
C GLU A 380 -20.38 -3.08 0.10
N TYR A 381 -21.55 -3.36 -0.48
CA TYR A 381 -21.73 -3.34 -1.94
C TYR A 381 -21.36 -2.00 -2.57
N PHE A 382 -21.63 -0.91 -1.86
CA PHE A 382 -21.49 0.44 -2.38
C PHE A 382 -20.05 1.00 -2.38
N PHE A 383 -19.08 0.18 -2.01
CA PHE A 383 -17.66 0.46 -2.24
C PHE A 383 -17.19 0.17 -3.68
N ARG A 384 -17.99 -0.47 -4.50
CA ARG A 384 -17.65 -0.94 -5.84
C ARG A 384 -17.20 0.16 -6.80
N MET A 385 -16.31 -0.19 -7.72
CA MET A 385 -15.89 0.63 -8.86
C MET A 385 -16.72 0.37 -10.12
N ALA A 386 -17.34 -0.81 -10.22
CA ALA A 386 -18.22 -1.19 -11.30
C ALA A 386 -19.38 -2.06 -10.80
N GLU A 387 -20.51 -2.02 -11.51
CA GLU A 387 -21.62 -2.95 -11.31
C GLU A 387 -21.30 -4.35 -11.85
N PRO A 388 -22.06 -5.39 -11.46
CA PRO A 388 -21.89 -6.74 -12.02
C PRO A 388 -21.99 -6.82 -13.55
N ASP A 389 -22.74 -5.94 -14.18
CA ASP A 389 -22.89 -5.80 -15.64
C ASP A 389 -21.79 -4.99 -16.32
N PHE A 390 -20.76 -4.57 -15.55
CA PHE A 390 -19.66 -3.72 -15.96
C PHE A 390 -20.01 -2.24 -16.21
N THR A 391 -21.16 -1.76 -15.73
CA THR A 391 -21.41 -0.33 -15.67
C THR A 391 -20.40 0.33 -14.72
N LEU A 392 -19.55 1.21 -15.26
CA LEU A 392 -18.44 1.82 -14.53
C LEU A 392 -18.90 3.03 -13.71
N MET A 393 -18.45 3.11 -12.45
CA MET A 393 -18.75 4.22 -11.54
C MET A 393 -17.83 5.43 -11.78
N PRO A 394 -18.21 6.65 -11.34
CA PRO A 394 -17.39 7.86 -11.47
C PRO A 394 -15.95 7.71 -10.99
N VAL A 395 -15.71 6.93 -9.94
CA VAL A 395 -14.38 6.66 -9.38
C VAL A 395 -13.44 5.97 -10.37
N TYR A 396 -13.96 5.12 -11.26
CA TYR A 396 -13.16 4.50 -12.31
C TYR A 396 -12.54 5.55 -13.24
N TYR A 397 -13.37 6.48 -13.72
CA TYR A 397 -12.93 7.52 -14.65
C TYR A 397 -11.99 8.53 -13.98
N ALA A 398 -12.23 8.85 -12.71
CA ALA A 398 -11.37 9.75 -11.95
C ALA A 398 -9.97 9.16 -11.77
N LEU A 399 -9.86 7.89 -11.39
CA LEU A 399 -8.56 7.21 -11.24
C LEU A 399 -7.88 6.98 -12.59
N LYS A 400 -8.61 6.57 -13.63
CA LYS A 400 -8.09 6.45 -15.00
C LYS A 400 -7.48 7.76 -15.52
N ALA A 401 -8.07 8.90 -15.17
CA ALA A 401 -7.53 10.21 -15.52
C ALA A 401 -6.32 10.61 -14.67
N TYR A 402 -6.28 10.22 -13.39
CA TYR A 402 -5.25 10.61 -12.44
C TYR A 402 -3.97 9.77 -12.56
N ILE A 403 -4.07 8.45 -12.65
CA ILE A 403 -2.91 7.52 -12.59
C ILE A 403 -1.77 7.88 -13.57
N PRO A 404 -2.04 8.20 -14.85
CA PRO A 404 -0.96 8.55 -15.79
C PRO A 404 -0.19 9.82 -15.40
N GLN A 405 -0.78 10.69 -14.59
CA GLN A 405 -0.19 11.97 -14.17
C GLN A 405 0.59 11.85 -12.86
N ALA A 406 0.39 10.78 -12.09
CA ALA A 406 0.92 10.60 -10.74
C ALA A 406 2.40 10.18 -10.70
N LYS A 407 3.05 9.97 -11.86
CA LYS A 407 4.44 9.50 -11.92
C LYS A 407 5.44 10.60 -11.50
N VAL A 408 5.50 10.85 -10.19
CA VAL A 408 6.34 11.88 -9.55
C VAL A 408 7.05 11.27 -8.33
N MET A 409 8.31 11.62 -8.11
CA MET A 409 9.05 11.27 -6.89
C MET A 409 8.84 12.37 -5.84
N TYR A 410 8.26 12.02 -4.71
CA TYR A 410 7.93 12.95 -3.61
C TYR A 410 9.02 12.97 -2.52
N PRO A 411 8.93 13.82 -1.48
CA PRO A 411 9.92 13.84 -0.40
C PRO A 411 10.05 12.51 0.32
N GLY A 412 11.29 12.09 0.55
CA GLY A 412 11.65 10.83 1.17
C GLY A 412 13.02 10.34 0.70
N PHE A 413 13.44 9.18 1.19
CA PHE A 413 14.54 8.42 0.60
C PHE A 413 13.97 7.36 -0.35
N HIS A 414 14.47 7.30 -1.57
CA HIS A 414 14.01 6.40 -2.61
C HIS A 414 15.14 5.56 -3.15
N GLN A 415 14.88 4.27 -3.37
CA GLN A 415 15.81 3.36 -3.99
C GLN A 415 15.94 3.65 -5.49
N GLU A 416 17.00 3.14 -6.08
CA GLU A 416 17.32 3.27 -7.49
C GLU A 416 16.25 2.72 -8.43
N ASP A 417 15.39 1.81 -7.96
CA ASP A 417 14.32 1.19 -8.75
C ASP A 417 12.93 1.83 -8.54
N HIS A 418 12.89 3.05 -8.00
CA HIS A 418 11.65 3.79 -7.78
C HIS A 418 10.82 3.90 -9.08
N TRP A 419 9.52 3.59 -9.01
CA TRP A 419 8.62 3.48 -10.16
C TRP A 419 8.50 4.74 -11.02
N ALA A 420 8.77 5.93 -10.45
CA ALA A 420 8.74 7.18 -11.19
C ALA A 420 9.92 7.34 -12.17
N ILE A 421 10.98 6.56 -12.04
CA ILE A 421 12.17 6.66 -12.88
C ILE A 421 11.95 5.91 -14.19
N THR A 422 12.39 6.53 -15.28
CA THR A 422 12.47 5.89 -16.60
C THR A 422 13.93 5.77 -16.98
N TYR A 423 14.43 4.55 -17.13
CA TYR A 423 15.78 4.22 -17.54
C TYR A 423 15.86 4.01 -19.05
N ARG A 424 16.95 4.50 -19.68
CA ARG A 424 17.29 4.25 -21.09
C ARG A 424 18.73 3.82 -21.18
N GLY A 425 19.05 2.88 -22.11
CA GLY A 425 20.37 2.27 -22.21
C GLY A 425 20.47 0.97 -21.42
N GLN A 426 21.70 0.51 -21.19
CA GLN A 426 21.95 -0.76 -20.49
C GLN A 426 22.28 -0.48 -19.02
N TRP A 427 21.47 -1.04 -18.14
CA TRP A 427 21.61 -0.94 -16.69
C TRP A 427 21.54 -2.33 -16.07
N GLU A 428 22.49 -2.63 -15.19
CA GLU A 428 22.57 -3.89 -14.45
C GLU A 428 22.15 -3.67 -13.00
N LYS A 429 21.22 -4.49 -12.52
CA LYS A 429 20.89 -4.54 -11.07
C LYS A 429 21.97 -5.34 -10.35
N GLY A 430 22.51 -4.78 -9.27
CA GLY A 430 23.51 -5.42 -8.43
C GLY A 430 23.09 -5.47 -6.98
N LYS A 431 23.84 -6.28 -6.20
CA LYS A 431 23.70 -6.37 -4.75
C LYS A 431 25.08 -6.19 -4.10
N ASP A 432 25.15 -5.35 -3.08
CA ASP A 432 26.32 -5.13 -2.24
C ASP A 432 25.86 -4.68 -0.85
N GLU A 433 26.42 -5.23 0.22
CA GLU A 433 26.05 -4.88 1.59
C GLU A 433 26.35 -3.41 1.95
N ARG A 434 27.23 -2.75 1.19
CA ARG A 434 27.58 -1.34 1.35
C ARG A 434 26.56 -0.39 0.71
N ALA A 435 25.72 -0.89 -0.19
CA ALA A 435 24.64 -0.12 -0.81
C ALA A 435 23.47 0.05 0.17
N VAL A 436 22.68 1.09 -0.01
CA VAL A 436 21.47 1.32 0.78
C VAL A 436 20.50 0.15 0.58
N LEU A 437 20.09 -0.49 1.66
CA LEU A 437 19.27 -1.71 1.63
C LEU A 437 19.85 -2.85 0.75
N GLY A 438 21.14 -2.76 0.41
CA GLY A 438 21.88 -3.79 -0.31
C GLY A 438 21.63 -3.85 -1.82
N GLY A 439 20.89 -2.91 -2.41
CA GLY A 439 20.58 -2.85 -3.84
C GLY A 439 21.20 -1.65 -4.54
N TYR A 440 21.54 -1.79 -5.83
CA TYR A 440 22.00 -0.68 -6.68
C TYR A 440 21.80 -0.98 -8.17
N VAL A 441 21.88 0.05 -9.01
CA VAL A 441 22.01 -0.10 -10.46
C VAL A 441 23.37 0.38 -10.95
N LYS A 442 23.90 -0.28 -11.98
CA LYS A 442 25.21 -0.01 -12.57
C LYS A 442 25.09 0.16 -14.07
N ALA A 443 25.74 1.20 -14.60
CA ALA A 443 25.96 1.38 -16.02
C ALA A 443 27.45 1.18 -16.34
N THR A 444 27.74 0.43 -17.42
CA THR A 444 29.08 0.20 -18.00
C THR A 444 29.17 0.72 -19.43
N SER A 445 28.21 1.51 -19.84
CA SER A 445 28.13 2.24 -21.11
C SER A 445 27.32 3.51 -20.90
N GLU A 446 27.30 4.37 -21.92
CA GLU A 446 26.40 5.55 -21.93
C GLU A 446 24.96 5.12 -21.64
N GLY A 447 24.30 5.84 -20.76
CA GLY A 447 22.92 5.62 -20.35
C GLY A 447 22.25 6.89 -19.84
N GLU A 448 20.97 6.81 -19.64
CA GLU A 448 20.16 7.95 -19.24
C GLU A 448 19.05 7.50 -18.30
N LEU A 449 18.67 8.35 -17.35
CA LEU A 449 17.44 8.20 -16.60
C LEU A 449 16.74 9.56 -16.46
N GLU A 450 15.42 9.53 -16.42
CA GLU A 450 14.60 10.73 -16.30
C GLU A 450 13.42 10.50 -15.34
N PHE A 451 13.05 11.53 -14.58
CA PHE A 451 11.92 11.52 -13.67
C PHE A 451 11.45 12.94 -13.31
N ARG A 452 10.19 13.04 -12.89
CA ARG A 452 9.68 14.23 -12.22
C ARG A 452 9.86 14.09 -10.72
N VAL A 453 10.25 15.17 -10.05
CA VAL A 453 10.43 15.21 -8.60
C VAL A 453 9.75 16.45 -8.03
N LYS A 454 8.98 16.30 -6.94
CA LYS A 454 8.43 17.42 -6.17
C LYS A 454 9.22 17.58 -4.89
N GLY A 455 9.97 18.67 -4.77
CA GLY A 455 10.84 18.88 -3.62
C GLY A 455 11.47 20.26 -3.57
N SER A 456 12.14 20.56 -2.47
CA SER A 456 12.99 21.74 -2.30
C SER A 456 14.48 21.43 -2.40
N ALA A 457 14.85 20.15 -2.31
CA ALA A 457 16.21 19.70 -2.58
C ALA A 457 16.20 18.24 -3.08
N LEU A 458 17.18 17.94 -3.94
CA LEU A 458 17.43 16.59 -4.46
C LEU A 458 18.90 16.24 -4.30
N TYR A 459 19.17 15.04 -3.82
CA TYR A 459 20.49 14.42 -3.80
C TYR A 459 20.41 13.08 -4.54
N ILE A 460 21.41 12.79 -5.37
CA ILE A 460 21.62 11.46 -5.96
C ILE A 460 22.63 10.73 -5.09
N VAL A 461 22.33 9.50 -4.72
CA VAL A 461 23.22 8.65 -3.92
C VAL A 461 24.00 7.73 -4.87
N VAL A 462 25.32 7.71 -4.74
CA VAL A 462 26.24 7.06 -5.67
C VAL A 462 27.36 6.33 -4.94
N ALA A 463 28.04 5.42 -5.66
CA ALA A 463 29.38 5.00 -5.27
C ALA A 463 30.43 5.89 -5.95
N LYS A 464 31.51 6.23 -5.23
CA LYS A 464 32.71 6.91 -5.74
C LYS A 464 33.94 6.01 -5.64
N GLY A 465 34.93 6.23 -6.51
CA GLY A 465 36.17 5.46 -6.44
C GLY A 465 37.17 5.82 -7.55
N PRO A 466 38.39 5.24 -7.54
CA PRO A 466 39.47 5.60 -8.47
C PRO A 466 39.11 5.38 -9.95
N ARG A 467 38.22 4.41 -10.22
CA ARG A 467 37.81 4.01 -11.56
C ARG A 467 36.32 4.22 -11.80
N MET A 468 35.72 5.27 -11.24
CA MET A 468 34.32 5.62 -11.50
C MET A 468 34.21 6.67 -12.60
N GLY A 469 33.08 6.64 -13.34
CA GLY A 469 32.77 7.56 -14.42
C GLY A 469 32.28 8.94 -13.96
N GLU A 470 31.43 9.54 -14.74
CA GLU A 470 30.84 10.86 -14.48
C GLU A 470 29.34 10.83 -14.72
N ILE A 471 28.63 11.73 -14.07
CA ILE A 471 27.21 12.00 -14.36
C ILE A 471 27.01 13.44 -14.76
N GLU A 472 26.14 13.65 -15.75
CA GLU A 472 25.65 14.97 -16.16
C GLU A 472 24.17 15.06 -15.78
N VAL A 473 23.82 16.03 -14.94
CA VAL A 473 22.47 16.20 -14.41
C VAL A 473 21.87 17.48 -14.93
N GLU A 474 20.75 17.38 -15.61
CA GLU A 474 19.92 18.49 -16.07
C GLU A 474 18.69 18.62 -15.18
N VAL A 475 18.43 19.83 -14.65
CA VAL A 475 17.23 20.17 -13.89
C VAL A 475 16.60 21.41 -14.52
N ASP A 476 15.38 21.27 -15.00
CA ASP A 476 14.63 22.37 -15.65
C ASP A 476 15.46 23.12 -16.71
N GLY A 477 16.25 22.39 -17.52
CA GLY A 477 17.09 22.92 -18.58
C GLY A 477 18.46 23.47 -18.14
N LYS A 478 18.82 23.36 -16.85
CA LYS A 478 20.17 23.73 -16.34
C LYS A 478 20.98 22.47 -16.10
N THR A 479 22.16 22.39 -16.70
CA THR A 479 23.04 21.23 -16.65
C THR A 479 24.21 21.44 -15.70
N SER A 480 24.56 20.40 -14.94
CA SER A 480 25.74 20.33 -14.09
C SER A 480 26.42 18.98 -14.26
N ARG A 481 27.75 18.92 -14.15
CA ARG A 481 28.55 17.69 -14.24
C ARG A 481 29.19 17.35 -12.92
N TYR A 482 29.23 16.06 -12.61
CA TYR A 482 29.80 15.54 -11.36
C TYR A 482 30.69 14.33 -11.67
N SER A 483 31.98 14.44 -11.30
CA SER A 483 32.90 13.33 -11.35
C SER A 483 32.68 12.43 -10.15
N LEU A 484 32.62 11.12 -10.37
CA LEU A 484 32.52 10.11 -9.33
C LEU A 484 33.90 9.56 -8.93
N LYS A 485 34.99 10.14 -9.45
CA LYS A 485 36.36 9.78 -9.08
C LYS A 485 36.67 10.17 -7.64
N ALA A 486 37.28 9.25 -6.89
CA ALA A 486 37.80 9.46 -5.54
C ALA A 486 39.08 8.62 -5.37
N SER A 487 39.93 8.98 -4.38
CA SER A 487 41.17 8.25 -4.10
C SER A 487 40.95 6.82 -3.60
N GLU A 488 39.79 6.57 -3.00
CA GLU A 488 39.34 5.29 -2.45
C GLU A 488 37.88 5.04 -2.79
N GLU A 489 37.45 3.79 -2.69
CA GLU A 489 36.05 3.42 -2.93
C GLU A 489 35.19 3.85 -1.73
N LYS A 490 34.09 4.60 -2.02
CA LYS A 490 33.11 5.08 -1.06
C LYS A 490 31.71 4.81 -1.58
N TRP A 491 30.86 4.30 -0.71
CA TRP A 491 29.46 4.04 -0.98
C TRP A 491 28.58 5.07 -0.25
N GLN A 492 27.34 5.17 -0.68
CA GLN A 492 26.33 6.07 -0.10
C GLN A 492 26.79 7.55 -0.09
N GLU A 493 27.48 7.97 -1.15
CA GLU A 493 27.92 9.36 -1.32
C GLU A 493 26.79 10.21 -1.93
N PHE A 494 26.43 11.28 -1.24
CA PHE A 494 25.34 12.18 -1.65
C PHE A 494 25.85 13.30 -2.55
N ILE A 495 25.36 13.36 -3.79
CA ILE A 495 25.63 14.43 -4.74
C ILE A 495 24.46 15.41 -4.68
N PRO A 496 24.67 16.67 -4.23
CA PRO A 496 23.63 17.70 -4.23
C PRO A 496 23.32 18.13 -5.67
N VAL A 497 22.08 17.91 -6.12
CA VAL A 497 21.64 18.28 -7.47
C VAL A 497 21.03 19.67 -7.49
N PHE A 498 20.09 19.93 -6.59
CA PHE A 498 19.57 21.26 -6.37
C PHE A 498 19.15 21.45 -4.91
N GLN A 499 19.13 22.73 -4.49
CA GLN A 499 18.56 23.17 -3.23
C GLN A 499 17.93 24.54 -3.44
N THR A 500 16.65 24.66 -3.15
CA THR A 500 15.86 25.89 -3.37
C THR A 500 14.93 26.15 -2.19
N LEU A 501 14.40 27.39 -2.10
CA LEU A 501 13.36 27.71 -1.12
C LEU A 501 11.95 27.35 -1.60
N SER A 502 11.78 27.08 -2.90
CA SER A 502 10.48 26.73 -3.47
C SER A 502 10.23 25.22 -3.41
N TYR A 503 9.04 24.85 -2.97
CA TYR A 503 8.55 23.48 -2.99
C TYR A 503 7.64 23.27 -4.20
N ARG A 504 8.19 22.70 -5.28
CA ARG A 504 7.49 22.51 -6.56
C ARG A 504 8.01 21.30 -7.31
N GLU A 505 7.37 20.98 -8.40
CA GLU A 505 7.86 19.96 -9.34
C GLU A 505 9.03 20.48 -10.17
N HIS A 506 9.97 19.57 -10.42
CA HIS A 506 11.12 19.73 -11.30
C HIS A 506 11.20 18.52 -12.24
N PHE A 507 11.67 18.74 -13.46
CA PHE A 507 12.05 17.65 -14.35
C PHE A 507 13.55 17.42 -14.25
N VAL A 508 13.95 16.18 -14.00
CA VAL A 508 15.34 15.76 -13.82
C VAL A 508 15.71 14.74 -14.88
N LYS A 509 16.83 14.97 -15.53
CA LYS A 509 17.45 14.07 -16.49
C LYS A 509 18.89 13.84 -16.07
N VAL A 510 19.30 12.58 -15.95
CA VAL A 510 20.67 12.19 -15.61
C VAL A 510 21.25 11.39 -16.77
N LYS A 511 22.33 11.90 -17.37
CA LYS A 511 23.14 11.14 -18.33
C LYS A 511 24.35 10.59 -17.60
N VAL A 512 24.68 9.34 -17.84
CA VAL A 512 25.88 8.71 -17.31
C VAL A 512 26.93 8.56 -18.39
N HIS A 513 28.14 9.03 -18.09
CA HIS A 513 29.31 8.85 -18.94
C HIS A 513 30.14 7.71 -18.35
N ALA A 514 29.85 6.50 -18.82
CA ALA A 514 30.40 5.26 -18.31
C ALA A 514 30.99 4.40 -19.44
N ASP A 515 31.99 3.59 -19.10
CA ASP A 515 32.53 2.51 -19.92
C ASP A 515 32.88 1.32 -19.02
N GLN A 516 33.40 0.22 -19.60
CA GLN A 516 33.75 -0.98 -18.83
C GLN A 516 34.84 -0.73 -17.76
N SER A 517 35.70 0.26 -17.98
CA SER A 517 36.78 0.64 -17.06
C SER A 517 36.37 1.68 -16.03
N HIS A 518 35.32 2.45 -16.34
CA HIS A 518 34.80 3.57 -15.54
C HIS A 518 33.27 3.47 -15.40
N PRO A 519 32.76 2.49 -14.64
CA PRO A 519 31.32 2.35 -14.44
C PRO A 519 30.75 3.51 -13.61
N VAL A 520 29.41 3.67 -13.69
CA VAL A 520 28.64 4.53 -12.81
C VAL A 520 27.69 3.64 -11.99
N VAL A 521 27.68 3.84 -10.68
CA VAL A 521 26.82 3.12 -9.73
C VAL A 521 25.90 4.12 -9.05
N LEU A 522 24.58 3.90 -9.18
CA LEU A 522 23.53 4.67 -8.50
C LEU A 522 22.89 3.80 -7.43
N ASP A 523 22.74 4.36 -6.23
CA ASP A 523 22.31 3.68 -5.01
C ASP A 523 20.95 4.20 -4.49
N GLY A 524 20.50 5.36 -4.97
CA GLY A 524 19.20 5.94 -4.60
C GLY A 524 19.12 7.45 -4.74
N PHE A 525 18.04 8.00 -4.18
CA PHE A 525 17.70 9.42 -4.26
C PHE A 525 17.14 9.91 -2.93
N LEU A 526 17.59 11.08 -2.48
CA LEU A 526 17.03 11.75 -1.31
C LEU A 526 16.35 13.05 -1.75
N VAL A 527 15.03 13.11 -1.60
CA VAL A 527 14.22 14.30 -1.88
C VAL A 527 13.82 14.95 -0.57
N LYS A 528 14.10 16.25 -0.41
CA LYS A 528 13.72 17.00 0.80
C LYS A 528 12.58 17.97 0.55
N LYS A 529 11.79 18.18 1.61
CA LYS A 529 10.77 19.24 1.68
C LYS A 529 11.16 20.28 2.72
N PRO A 530 10.67 21.54 2.59
CA PRO A 530 10.87 22.54 3.63
C PRO A 530 10.02 22.21 4.86
N LEU A 531 10.40 22.74 6.03
CA LEU A 531 9.73 22.47 7.31
C LEU A 531 8.23 22.84 7.35
N TRP A 532 7.81 23.77 6.50
CA TRP A 532 6.41 24.23 6.42
C TRP A 532 5.54 23.37 5.47
N ALA A 533 6.15 22.54 4.63
CA ALA A 533 5.39 21.64 3.76
C ALA A 533 4.81 20.45 4.56
N PRO A 534 3.61 19.98 4.20
CA PRO A 534 2.92 18.90 4.88
C PRO A 534 3.67 17.57 4.87
#